data_cf8c279a1e1d0b2a92cb9b84e03fd191
#
_entry.id   cf8c279a1e1d0b2a92cb9b84e03fd191
#
_cell.length_a   1.000
_cell.length_b   1.000
_cell.length_c   1.000
_cell.angle_alpha   90.00
_cell.angle_beta   90.00
_cell.angle_gamma   90.00
#
_symmetry.space_group_name_H-M   'P 1'
#
loop_
_entity.id
_entity.type
_entity.pdbx_description
1 polymer ?
#
loop_
_entity_poly.entity_id
_entity_poly.type
_entity_poly.pdbx_seq_one_letter_code
_entity_poly.pdbx_strand_id
1 'polypeptide(L)'
;MPGLLGKKIGMTSVFSAEGKNLPCTVIEVGPCVVTQIKTLEKDGYEAVQLGFQEKKEKHTTQPEMGHFKKAGVAPQRHLAEFKNFETEYKLGDVITVDFLEDAGFVDVVGTSKGKGFQGVVKRHGFGGVGQTTHGQHNRARKPGSIGACSYPAKVFKGMRMGGQMGNERVTVQNLQVIKVMPEHNLLLVKGSGPGAKGSILLIEK
;
A
#
# COMPACT_ATOMS: atom_id res chain seq x y z
N MET A 1 4.47 -11.63 6.85
CA MET A 1 4.01 -12.47 5.74
C MET A 1 5.04 -12.39 4.62
N PRO A 2 5.27 -13.45 3.85
CA PRO A 2 6.11 -13.40 2.66
C PRO A 2 5.42 -12.55 1.59
N GLY A 3 6.20 -11.87 0.75
CA GLY A 3 5.60 -10.98 -0.23
C GLY A 3 6.60 -10.35 -1.18
N LEU A 4 6.10 -9.56 -2.12
CA LEU A 4 6.86 -8.87 -3.15
C LEU A 4 6.50 -7.39 -3.23
N LEU A 5 7.42 -6.61 -3.81
CA LEU A 5 7.17 -5.23 -4.19
C LEU A 5 6.58 -5.16 -5.59
N GLY A 6 5.62 -4.28 -5.79
CA GLY A 6 5.04 -4.02 -7.09
C GLY A 6 4.65 -2.57 -7.29
N LYS A 7 4.29 -2.23 -8.51
CA LYS A 7 3.84 -0.90 -8.93
C LYS A 7 2.46 -0.99 -9.55
N LYS A 8 1.55 -0.16 -9.08
CA LYS A 8 0.21 -0.06 -9.65
C LYS A 8 0.24 0.56 -11.04
N ILE A 9 -0.10 -0.21 -12.07
CA ILE A 9 -0.22 0.29 -13.44
C ILE A 9 -1.56 1.00 -13.64
N GLY A 10 -2.64 0.36 -13.21
CA GLY A 10 -3.99 0.90 -13.39
C GLY A 10 -5.07 -0.10 -13.05
N MET A 11 -6.25 0.16 -13.58
CA MET A 11 -7.39 -0.76 -13.48
C MET A 11 -7.92 -1.05 -14.87
N THR A 12 -8.40 -2.28 -15.03
CA THR A 12 -9.07 -2.77 -16.24
C THR A 12 -10.20 -3.70 -15.83
N SER A 13 -10.84 -4.31 -16.78
CA SER A 13 -11.81 -5.37 -16.56
C SER A 13 -11.49 -6.59 -17.42
N VAL A 14 -11.78 -7.77 -16.89
CA VAL A 14 -11.59 -9.06 -17.57
C VAL A 14 -12.88 -9.85 -17.46
N PHE A 15 -13.25 -10.55 -18.51
CA PHE A 15 -14.42 -11.44 -18.47
C PHE A 15 -14.01 -12.79 -17.89
N SER A 16 -14.81 -13.30 -16.97
CA SER A 16 -14.68 -14.67 -16.48
C SER A 16 -15.15 -15.67 -17.55
N ALA A 17 -14.84 -16.95 -17.36
CA ALA A 17 -15.35 -18.03 -18.21
C ALA A 17 -16.88 -18.07 -18.28
N GLU A 18 -17.57 -17.58 -17.26
CA GLU A 18 -19.03 -17.46 -17.18
C GLU A 18 -19.58 -16.18 -17.85
N GLY A 19 -18.74 -15.38 -18.50
CA GLY A 19 -19.14 -14.10 -19.12
C GLY A 19 -19.35 -12.93 -18.14
N LYS A 20 -19.01 -13.09 -16.85
CA LYS A 20 -19.10 -11.99 -15.86
C LYS A 20 -17.95 -11.02 -16.03
N ASN A 21 -18.25 -9.72 -16.07
CA ASN A 21 -17.24 -8.68 -16.09
C ASN A 21 -16.65 -8.50 -14.68
N LEU A 22 -15.33 -8.77 -14.54
CA LEU A 22 -14.56 -8.66 -13.31
C LEU A 22 -13.68 -7.41 -13.37
N PRO A 23 -13.95 -6.36 -12.56
CA PRO A 23 -13.03 -5.23 -12.43
C PRO A 23 -11.77 -5.71 -11.73
N CYS A 24 -10.61 -5.35 -12.27
CA CYS A 24 -9.32 -5.75 -11.72
C CYS A 24 -8.29 -4.61 -11.71
N THR A 25 -7.37 -4.71 -10.77
CA THR A 25 -6.18 -3.87 -10.72
C THR A 25 -5.00 -4.62 -11.34
N VAL A 26 -4.28 -3.94 -12.23
CA VAL A 26 -3.05 -4.44 -12.85
C VAL A 26 -1.87 -3.91 -12.05
N ILE A 27 -1.02 -4.81 -11.59
CA ILE A 27 0.16 -4.51 -10.79
C ILE A 27 1.37 -5.13 -11.50
N GLU A 28 2.39 -4.35 -11.75
CA GLU A 28 3.72 -4.79 -12.18
C GLU A 28 4.46 -5.25 -10.92
N VAL A 29 4.76 -6.55 -10.80
CA VAL A 29 5.35 -7.16 -9.61
C VAL A 29 6.73 -7.68 -9.95
N GLY A 30 7.74 -7.15 -9.27
CA GLY A 30 9.13 -7.57 -9.51
C GLY A 30 9.69 -7.12 -10.87
N PRO A 31 10.87 -7.61 -11.26
CA PRO A 31 11.73 -8.47 -10.44
C PRO A 31 12.18 -7.77 -9.15
N CYS A 32 12.14 -8.48 -8.04
CA CYS A 32 12.63 -8.01 -6.74
C CYS A 32 13.97 -8.66 -6.43
N VAL A 33 14.96 -7.87 -6.01
CA VAL A 33 16.31 -8.37 -5.71
C VAL A 33 16.53 -8.41 -4.21
N VAL A 34 17.10 -9.49 -3.69
CA VAL A 34 17.44 -9.62 -2.26
C VAL A 34 18.64 -8.73 -1.95
N THR A 35 18.42 -7.69 -1.15
CA THR A 35 19.45 -6.71 -0.78
C THR A 35 20.06 -6.96 0.59
N GLN A 36 19.32 -7.59 1.50
CA GLN A 36 19.80 -7.95 2.83
C GLN A 36 19.00 -9.12 3.39
N ILE A 37 19.66 -9.98 4.13
CA ILE A 37 19.05 -11.03 4.95
C ILE A 37 19.30 -10.68 6.40
N LYS A 38 18.23 -10.55 7.17
CA LYS A 38 18.28 -10.29 8.60
C LYS A 38 18.15 -11.58 9.37
N THR A 39 19.01 -11.76 10.37
CA THR A 39 19.08 -12.95 11.20
C THR A 39 18.83 -12.61 12.66
N LEU A 40 18.31 -13.58 13.41
CA LEU A 40 18.01 -13.40 14.83
C LEU A 40 19.24 -12.95 15.64
N GLU A 41 20.43 -13.49 15.32
CA GLU A 41 21.67 -13.22 16.05
C GLU A 41 22.17 -11.77 15.91
N LYS A 42 21.99 -11.16 14.71
CA LYS A 42 22.53 -9.82 14.41
C LYS A 42 21.48 -8.72 14.55
N ASP A 43 20.27 -8.99 14.09
CA ASP A 43 19.21 -7.99 13.95
C ASP A 43 18.09 -8.19 14.98
N GLY A 44 18.06 -9.34 15.70
CA GLY A 44 17.04 -9.66 16.67
C GLY A 44 15.72 -10.16 16.06
N TYR A 45 15.64 -10.28 14.74
CA TYR A 45 14.51 -10.86 14.01
C TYR A 45 14.93 -11.35 12.63
N GLU A 46 14.14 -12.25 12.07
CA GLU A 46 14.37 -12.81 10.75
C GLU A 46 13.52 -12.08 9.71
N ALA A 47 14.16 -11.61 8.63
CA ALA A 47 13.48 -10.97 7.50
C ALA A 47 14.39 -10.97 6.26
N VAL A 48 13.77 -10.93 5.09
CA VAL A 48 14.44 -10.73 3.81
C VAL A 48 14.09 -9.32 3.31
N GLN A 49 15.09 -8.50 3.08
CA GLN A 49 14.90 -7.18 2.48
C GLN A 49 14.99 -7.31 0.96
N LEU A 50 13.93 -6.87 0.30
CA LEU A 50 13.79 -6.86 -1.15
C LEU A 50 13.93 -5.44 -1.70
N GLY A 51 14.63 -5.33 -2.81
CA GLY A 51 14.76 -4.10 -3.59
C GLY A 51 13.92 -4.18 -4.87
N PHE A 52 13.32 -3.06 -5.26
CA PHE A 52 12.50 -2.94 -6.46
C PHE A 52 12.78 -1.65 -7.22
N GLN A 53 12.86 -1.72 -8.52
CA GLN A 53 13.22 -0.69 -9.49
C GLN A 53 14.64 -0.14 -9.31
N GLU A 54 15.43 -0.27 -10.34
CA GLU A 54 16.79 0.26 -10.37
C GLU A 54 16.82 1.80 -10.25
N LYS A 55 17.83 2.28 -9.54
CA LYS A 55 18.10 3.70 -9.32
C LYS A 55 19.49 4.00 -9.90
N LYS A 56 19.60 5.10 -10.63
CA LYS A 56 20.91 5.54 -11.17
C LYS A 56 21.87 5.86 -10.02
N GLU A 57 23.12 5.47 -10.13
CA GLU A 57 24.16 5.71 -9.11
C GLU A 57 24.29 7.17 -8.72
N LYS A 58 24.19 8.11 -9.68
CA LYS A 58 24.25 9.56 -9.43
C LYS A 58 23.16 10.09 -8.49
N HIS A 59 22.09 9.34 -8.28
CA HIS A 59 20.98 9.69 -7.37
C HIS A 59 21.04 8.91 -6.05
N THR A 60 22.09 8.09 -5.86
CA THR A 60 22.24 7.23 -4.69
C THR A 60 23.29 7.83 -3.77
N THR A 61 22.99 7.89 -2.47
CA THR A 61 23.95 8.39 -1.48
C THR A 61 25.07 7.37 -1.24
N GLN A 62 26.22 7.83 -0.74
CA GLN A 62 27.36 6.94 -0.47
C GLN A 62 27.04 5.79 0.51
N PRO A 63 26.32 6.03 1.62
CA PRO A 63 25.89 4.93 2.49
C PRO A 63 25.01 3.90 1.81
N GLU A 64 24.03 4.34 0.99
CA GLU A 64 23.19 3.44 0.19
C GLU A 64 24.03 2.62 -0.81
N MET A 65 24.99 3.25 -1.47
CA MET A 65 25.92 2.54 -2.38
C MET A 65 26.71 1.45 -1.66
N GLY A 66 27.16 1.73 -0.44
CA GLY A 66 27.85 0.73 0.40
C GLY A 66 26.95 -0.47 0.71
N HIS A 67 25.68 -0.21 1.00
CA HIS A 67 24.68 -1.24 1.27
C HIS A 67 24.48 -2.16 0.05
N PHE A 68 24.23 -1.59 -1.14
CA PHE A 68 24.03 -2.37 -2.37
C PHE A 68 25.30 -3.08 -2.85
N LYS A 69 26.48 -2.46 -2.70
CA LYS A 69 27.75 -3.10 -3.01
C LYS A 69 28.02 -4.35 -2.17
N LYS A 70 27.62 -4.33 -0.89
CA LYS A 70 27.72 -5.50 -0.01
C LYS A 70 26.85 -6.66 -0.47
N ALA A 71 25.69 -6.37 -1.04
CA ALA A 71 24.80 -7.37 -1.63
C ALA A 71 25.19 -7.76 -3.06
N GLY A 72 26.13 -7.06 -3.71
CA GLY A 72 26.53 -7.30 -5.09
C GLY A 72 25.47 -6.91 -6.13
N VAL A 73 24.56 -5.99 -5.79
CA VAL A 73 23.40 -5.61 -6.64
C VAL A 73 23.44 -4.14 -7.03
N ALA A 74 22.79 -3.81 -8.14
CA ALA A 74 22.60 -2.43 -8.55
C ALA A 74 21.72 -1.68 -7.53
N PRO A 75 21.90 -0.35 -7.35
CA PRO A 75 21.08 0.43 -6.44
C PRO A 75 19.60 0.31 -6.76
N GLN A 76 18.78 0.08 -5.74
CA GLN A 76 17.33 -0.05 -5.85
C GLN A 76 16.62 1.20 -5.30
N ARG A 77 15.48 1.52 -5.89
CA ARG A 77 14.71 2.72 -5.51
C ARG A 77 13.84 2.51 -4.28
N HIS A 78 13.25 1.33 -4.17
CA HIS A 78 12.33 0.99 -3.10
C HIS A 78 12.84 -0.26 -2.38
N LEU A 79 12.88 -0.19 -1.07
CA LEU A 79 13.27 -1.29 -0.20
C LEU A 79 12.13 -1.61 0.74
N ALA A 80 11.83 -2.88 0.95
CA ALA A 80 10.89 -3.36 1.95
C ALA A 80 11.34 -4.69 2.52
N GLU A 81 10.96 -4.95 3.75
CA GLU A 81 11.27 -6.16 4.47
C GLU A 81 10.03 -7.06 4.56
N PHE A 82 10.24 -8.32 4.28
CA PHE A 82 9.22 -9.35 4.39
C PHE A 82 9.72 -10.46 5.31
N LYS A 83 8.79 -11.06 6.04
CA LYS A 83 9.08 -12.13 7.01
C LYS A 83 8.47 -13.45 6.54
N ASN A 84 8.90 -14.54 7.18
CA ASN A 84 8.31 -15.87 7.02
C ASN A 84 8.34 -16.41 5.59
N PHE A 85 9.46 -16.23 4.90
CA PHE A 85 9.70 -16.98 3.67
C PHE A 85 9.98 -18.45 4.01
N GLU A 86 9.37 -19.35 3.26
CA GLU A 86 9.60 -20.79 3.40
C GLU A 86 10.94 -21.22 2.77
N THR A 87 11.39 -20.47 1.78
CA THR A 87 12.63 -20.73 1.04
C THR A 87 13.76 -19.88 1.58
N GLU A 88 14.94 -20.48 1.75
CA GLU A 88 16.16 -19.73 2.06
C GLU A 88 16.69 -19.02 0.81
N TYR A 89 16.74 -17.71 0.86
CA TYR A 89 17.31 -16.86 -0.19
C TYR A 89 18.74 -16.48 0.12
N LYS A 90 19.50 -16.18 -0.93
CA LYS A 90 20.85 -15.62 -0.84
C LYS A 90 20.85 -14.14 -1.26
N LEU A 91 21.88 -13.42 -0.84
CA LEU A 91 22.10 -12.03 -1.29
C LEU A 91 22.25 -12.00 -2.80
N GLY A 92 21.52 -11.09 -3.45
CA GLY A 92 21.54 -10.94 -4.90
C GLY A 92 20.54 -11.82 -5.66
N ASP A 93 19.85 -12.75 -5.00
CA ASP A 93 18.81 -13.55 -5.65
C ASP A 93 17.69 -12.65 -6.17
N VAL A 94 17.10 -13.06 -7.30
CA VAL A 94 15.99 -12.35 -7.94
C VAL A 94 14.70 -13.16 -7.77
N ILE A 95 13.69 -12.52 -7.22
CA ILE A 95 12.36 -13.12 -7.03
C ILE A 95 11.41 -12.48 -8.02
N THR A 96 10.75 -13.29 -8.83
CA THR A 96 9.80 -12.88 -9.86
C THR A 96 8.35 -13.09 -9.42
N VAL A 97 7.41 -12.69 -10.26
CA VAL A 97 5.97 -12.81 -10.00
C VAL A 97 5.52 -14.27 -9.84
N ASP A 98 6.30 -15.25 -10.34
CA ASP A 98 6.01 -16.68 -10.23
C ASP A 98 5.82 -17.14 -8.79
N PHE A 99 6.46 -16.45 -7.84
CA PHE A 99 6.24 -16.66 -6.40
C PHE A 99 4.75 -16.58 -6.00
N LEU A 100 3.93 -15.87 -6.77
CA LEU A 100 2.51 -15.65 -6.49
C LEU A 100 1.58 -16.55 -7.33
N GLU A 101 2.09 -17.48 -8.16
CA GLU A 101 1.25 -18.33 -9.02
C GLU A 101 0.27 -19.19 -8.22
N ASP A 102 0.73 -19.77 -7.11
CA ASP A 102 -0.09 -20.62 -6.25
C ASP A 102 -0.98 -19.82 -5.27
N ALA A 103 -0.88 -18.50 -5.27
CA ALA A 103 -1.65 -17.66 -4.37
C ALA A 103 -3.08 -17.46 -4.92
N GLY A 104 -4.07 -18.05 -4.28
CA GLY A 104 -5.47 -17.79 -4.60
C GLY A 104 -5.92 -16.38 -4.18
N PHE A 105 -5.37 -15.88 -3.08
CA PHE A 105 -5.65 -14.56 -2.51
C PHE A 105 -4.36 -13.90 -2.06
N VAL A 106 -4.34 -12.57 -2.11
CA VAL A 106 -3.22 -11.74 -1.67
C VAL A 106 -3.71 -10.54 -0.90
N ASP A 107 -2.90 -10.07 0.03
CA ASP A 107 -3.08 -8.80 0.71
C ASP A 107 -2.26 -7.72 0.01
N VAL A 108 -2.88 -6.59 -0.29
CA VAL A 108 -2.21 -5.48 -0.98
C VAL A 108 -2.13 -4.28 -0.07
N VAL A 109 -0.90 -3.93 0.31
CA VAL A 109 -0.60 -2.78 1.16
C VAL A 109 -0.07 -1.63 0.31
N GLY A 110 -0.58 -0.44 0.54
CA GLY A 110 -0.10 0.75 -0.17
C GLY A 110 -0.50 2.04 0.53
N THR A 111 -0.05 3.16 -0.01
CA THR A 111 -0.44 4.48 0.48
C THR A 111 -1.67 4.97 -0.27
N SER A 112 -2.73 5.28 0.45
CA SER A 112 -3.99 5.79 -0.11
C SER A 112 -3.79 7.15 -0.78
N LYS A 113 -4.68 7.51 -1.71
CA LYS A 113 -4.64 8.83 -2.36
C LYS A 113 -4.82 9.93 -1.33
N GLY A 114 -3.87 10.85 -1.24
CA GLY A 114 -4.00 12.05 -0.42
C GLY A 114 -5.11 12.96 -0.91
N LYS A 115 -5.90 13.51 0.01
CA LYS A 115 -7.01 14.44 -0.26
C LYS A 115 -6.80 15.78 0.44
N GLY A 116 -5.64 15.97 1.08
CA GLY A 116 -5.31 17.16 1.85
C GLY A 116 -6.19 17.32 3.10
N PHE A 117 -6.29 18.53 3.62
CA PHE A 117 -7.15 18.83 4.76
C PHE A 117 -8.62 18.81 4.32
N GLN A 118 -9.43 17.96 4.97
CA GLN A 118 -10.85 17.83 4.67
C GLN A 118 -11.70 18.10 5.91
N GLY A 119 -12.88 18.71 5.67
CA GLY A 119 -13.90 18.91 6.68
C GLY A 119 -14.59 17.60 7.06
N VAL A 120 -15.33 17.64 8.15
CA VAL A 120 -15.98 16.49 8.77
C VAL A 120 -17.00 15.77 7.87
N VAL A 121 -17.64 16.49 6.97
CA VAL A 121 -18.60 15.90 6.02
C VAL A 121 -17.91 14.91 5.09
N LYS A 122 -16.78 15.29 4.47
CA LYS A 122 -16.05 14.39 3.57
C LYS A 122 -15.21 13.37 4.30
N ARG A 123 -14.59 13.78 5.43
CA ARG A 123 -13.67 12.92 6.17
C ARG A 123 -14.38 11.84 6.99
N HIS A 124 -15.52 12.16 7.58
CA HIS A 124 -16.23 11.29 8.52
C HIS A 124 -17.68 10.99 8.13
N GLY A 125 -18.17 11.53 7.02
CA GLY A 125 -19.53 11.29 6.55
C GLY A 125 -20.60 12.01 7.37
N PHE A 126 -20.28 13.12 8.04
CA PHE A 126 -21.26 13.89 8.79
C PHE A 126 -22.32 14.50 7.86
N GLY A 127 -23.59 14.46 8.28
CA GLY A 127 -24.68 15.03 7.49
C GLY A 127 -24.67 16.58 7.42
N GLY A 128 -24.07 17.22 8.42
CA GLY A 128 -24.18 18.68 8.58
C GLY A 128 -25.60 19.10 9.00
N VAL A 129 -25.92 20.36 8.77
CA VAL A 129 -27.26 20.91 8.99
C VAL A 129 -27.97 21.00 7.63
N GLY A 130 -29.24 20.60 7.57
CA GLY A 130 -30.03 20.64 6.32
C GLY A 130 -30.06 22.02 5.66
N GLN A 131 -30.07 22.07 4.34
CA GLN A 131 -30.02 23.32 3.57
C GLN A 131 -31.34 24.10 3.61
N THR A 132 -32.42 23.47 4.01
CA THR A 132 -33.77 24.03 4.05
C THR A 132 -34.15 24.69 5.38
N THR A 133 -33.22 24.79 6.33
CA THR A 133 -33.42 25.42 7.63
C THR A 133 -33.27 26.92 7.54
N HIS A 134 -34.26 27.66 8.01
CA HIS A 134 -34.26 29.13 8.05
C HIS A 134 -33.03 29.66 8.82
N GLY A 135 -32.16 30.47 8.16
CA GLY A 135 -31.07 31.24 8.78
C GLY A 135 -29.80 30.47 9.17
N GLN A 136 -29.64 29.18 8.85
CA GLN A 136 -28.46 28.38 9.24
C GLN A 136 -27.40 28.16 8.16
N HIS A 137 -27.28 29.06 7.19
CA HIS A 137 -26.40 28.91 6.03
C HIS A 137 -24.92 28.72 6.37
N ASN A 138 -24.41 29.42 7.41
CA ASN A 138 -22.99 29.34 7.83
C ASN A 138 -22.61 28.06 8.58
N ARG A 139 -23.57 27.17 8.87
CA ARG A 139 -23.34 25.94 9.66
C ARG A 139 -23.55 24.66 8.85
N ALA A 140 -23.87 24.76 7.60
CA ALA A 140 -24.25 23.63 6.74
C ALA A 140 -23.26 22.45 6.77
N ARG A 141 -21.96 22.71 6.88
CA ARG A 141 -20.90 21.69 6.84
C ARG A 141 -20.06 21.60 8.14
N LYS A 142 -20.59 22.09 9.24
CA LYS A 142 -19.91 22.06 10.54
C LYS A 142 -20.10 20.71 11.27
N PRO A 143 -19.21 20.36 12.22
CA PRO A 143 -19.27 19.10 12.97
C PRO A 143 -20.45 19.04 13.96
N GLY A 144 -21.04 20.20 14.34
CA GLY A 144 -22.00 20.29 15.43
C GLY A 144 -21.32 20.36 16.80
N SER A 145 -21.94 19.82 17.83
CA SER A 145 -21.38 19.78 19.18
C SER A 145 -20.12 18.89 19.24
N ILE A 146 -19.11 19.35 19.98
CA ILE A 146 -17.84 18.63 20.18
C ILE A 146 -17.68 18.05 21.59
N GLY A 147 -18.66 18.24 22.46
CA GLY A 147 -18.65 17.72 23.82
C GLY A 147 -19.84 18.17 24.64
N ALA A 148 -19.87 17.73 25.88
CA ALA A 148 -20.83 18.16 26.89
C ALA A 148 -20.44 19.54 27.47
N CYS A 149 -21.34 20.11 28.23
CA CYS A 149 -21.25 21.47 28.80
C CYS A 149 -20.16 21.62 29.90
N SER A 150 -20.51 22.12 31.05
CA SER A 150 -19.60 22.42 32.17
C SER A 150 -18.93 21.18 32.78
N TYR A 151 -19.48 20.02 32.59
CA TYR A 151 -18.92 18.74 33.02
C TYR A 151 -18.91 17.78 31.83
N PRO A 152 -17.74 17.22 31.45
CA PRO A 152 -16.40 17.23 32.02
C PRO A 152 -15.52 18.44 31.60
N ALA A 153 -16.06 19.49 30.98
CA ALA A 153 -15.36 20.72 30.57
C ALA A 153 -14.14 20.48 29.65
N LYS A 154 -14.13 19.42 28.86
CA LYS A 154 -13.05 19.06 27.93
C LYS A 154 -13.59 18.37 26.68
N VAL A 155 -12.83 18.44 25.59
CA VAL A 155 -13.04 17.62 24.41
C VAL A 155 -12.23 16.34 24.54
N PHE A 156 -12.87 15.19 24.37
CA PHE A 156 -12.19 13.91 24.48
C PHE A 156 -11.27 13.66 23.28
N LYS A 157 -10.18 12.91 23.51
CA LYS A 157 -9.29 12.44 22.43
C LYS A 157 -10.09 11.57 21.46
N GLY A 158 -9.72 11.62 20.19
CA GLY A 158 -10.38 10.83 19.12
C GLY A 158 -11.69 11.44 18.60
N MET A 159 -12.10 12.65 19.05
CA MET A 159 -13.26 13.34 18.49
C MET A 159 -13.08 13.55 16.99
N ARG A 160 -14.11 13.20 16.20
CA ARG A 160 -14.11 13.30 14.75
C ARG A 160 -14.17 14.75 14.29
N MET A 161 -13.02 15.31 13.92
CA MET A 161 -12.87 16.69 13.45
C MET A 161 -12.26 16.73 12.03
N GLY A 162 -12.24 17.90 11.42
CA GLY A 162 -11.50 18.14 10.17
C GLY A 162 -10.01 17.83 10.34
N GLY A 163 -9.34 17.51 9.25
CA GLY A 163 -7.91 17.20 9.25
C GLY A 163 -7.47 16.51 7.96
N GLN A 164 -6.23 16.06 7.94
CA GLN A 164 -5.66 15.30 6.83
C GLN A 164 -6.51 14.05 6.54
N MET A 165 -6.83 13.85 5.26
CA MET A 165 -7.53 12.68 4.77
C MET A 165 -6.72 12.01 3.67
N GLY A 166 -6.58 10.69 3.75
CA GLY A 166 -5.73 9.92 2.85
C GLY A 166 -4.22 10.17 3.09
N ASN A 167 -3.39 9.66 2.18
CA ASN A 167 -1.94 9.58 2.34
C ASN A 167 -1.55 8.75 3.57
N GLU A 168 -2.33 7.72 3.84
CA GLU A 168 -2.17 6.78 4.94
C GLU A 168 -1.86 5.40 4.38
N ARG A 169 -1.10 4.60 5.13
CA ARG A 169 -0.89 3.19 4.81
C ARG A 169 -2.21 2.45 4.99
N VAL A 170 -2.66 1.79 3.93
CA VAL A 170 -3.90 1.01 3.89
C VAL A 170 -3.60 -0.37 3.37
N THR A 171 -4.12 -1.39 4.04
CA THR A 171 -4.09 -2.78 3.61
C THR A 171 -5.47 -3.16 3.09
N VAL A 172 -5.53 -3.64 1.87
CA VAL A 172 -6.72 -4.27 1.29
C VAL A 172 -6.49 -5.77 1.32
N GLN A 173 -7.20 -6.45 2.19
CA GLN A 173 -7.02 -7.87 2.46
C GLN A 173 -7.83 -8.74 1.50
N ASN A 174 -7.37 -9.99 1.31
CA ASN A 174 -8.09 -11.04 0.59
C ASN A 174 -8.51 -10.65 -0.83
N LEU A 175 -7.63 -10.01 -1.59
CA LEU A 175 -7.88 -9.77 -3.00
C LEU A 175 -7.62 -11.05 -3.79
N GLN A 176 -8.64 -11.53 -4.50
CA GLN A 176 -8.54 -12.71 -5.35
C GLN A 176 -7.59 -12.45 -6.51
N VAL A 177 -6.63 -13.35 -6.71
CA VAL A 177 -5.76 -13.35 -7.89
C VAL A 177 -6.56 -13.88 -9.08
N ILE A 178 -6.65 -13.07 -10.13
CA ILE A 178 -7.37 -13.46 -11.38
C ILE A 178 -6.39 -14.15 -12.32
N LYS A 179 -5.22 -13.56 -12.52
CA LYS A 179 -4.21 -14.07 -13.44
C LYS A 179 -2.82 -13.55 -13.07
N VAL A 180 -1.84 -14.43 -13.18
CA VAL A 180 -0.42 -14.09 -13.15
C VAL A 180 0.12 -14.18 -14.57
N MET A 181 0.92 -13.22 -15.01
CA MET A 181 1.56 -13.19 -16.32
C MET A 181 3.06 -13.02 -16.15
N PRO A 182 3.83 -14.12 -16.04
CA PRO A 182 5.26 -14.08 -15.80
C PRO A 182 6.06 -13.35 -16.89
N GLU A 183 5.66 -13.54 -18.15
CA GLU A 183 6.33 -12.91 -19.30
C GLU A 183 6.44 -11.38 -19.19
N HIS A 184 5.48 -10.76 -18.51
CA HIS A 184 5.41 -9.30 -18.37
C HIS A 184 5.57 -8.84 -16.92
N ASN A 185 5.82 -9.74 -15.97
CA ASN A 185 5.83 -9.47 -14.53
C ASN A 185 4.54 -8.79 -14.04
N LEU A 186 3.37 -9.23 -14.55
CA LEU A 186 2.09 -8.63 -14.21
C LEU A 186 1.25 -9.57 -13.36
N LEU A 187 0.63 -8.97 -12.35
CA LEU A 187 -0.37 -9.59 -11.49
C LEU A 187 -1.71 -8.85 -11.66
N LEU A 188 -2.76 -9.61 -11.94
CA LEU A 188 -4.13 -9.10 -11.97
C LEU A 188 -4.87 -9.54 -10.72
N VAL A 189 -5.28 -8.58 -9.89
CA VAL A 189 -6.08 -8.81 -8.70
C VAL A 189 -7.49 -8.26 -8.87
N LYS A 190 -8.49 -8.98 -8.39
CA LYS A 190 -9.90 -8.57 -8.45
C LYS A 190 -10.16 -7.36 -7.55
N GLY A 191 -10.82 -6.36 -8.10
CA GLY A 191 -11.18 -5.16 -7.37
C GLY A 191 -10.12 -4.06 -7.40
N SER A 192 -10.18 -3.14 -6.44
CA SER A 192 -9.31 -1.97 -6.40
C SER A 192 -8.18 -2.13 -5.39
N GLY A 193 -6.94 -2.01 -5.86
CA GLY A 193 -5.78 -1.83 -4.98
C GLY A 193 -5.66 -0.38 -4.47
N PRO A 194 -4.95 -0.14 -3.34
CA PRO A 194 -4.76 1.18 -2.77
C PRO A 194 -3.89 2.10 -3.65
N GLY A 195 -3.98 3.39 -3.43
CA GLY A 195 -3.11 4.38 -4.06
C GLY A 195 -3.48 4.81 -5.48
N ALA A 196 -2.65 5.69 -6.03
CA ALA A 196 -2.75 6.23 -7.39
C ALA A 196 -2.05 5.29 -8.40
N LYS A 197 -2.22 5.55 -9.69
CA LYS A 197 -1.37 4.94 -10.72
C LYS A 197 0.09 5.30 -10.46
N GLY A 198 0.99 4.33 -10.59
CA GLY A 198 2.41 4.50 -10.31
C GLY A 198 2.81 4.38 -8.85
N SER A 199 1.87 4.22 -7.90
CA SER A 199 2.20 3.98 -6.49
C SER A 199 2.82 2.60 -6.29
N ILE A 200 3.74 2.54 -5.33
CA ILE A 200 4.35 1.28 -4.90
C ILE A 200 3.41 0.56 -3.95
N LEU A 201 3.32 -0.74 -4.14
CA LEU A 201 2.50 -1.64 -3.36
C LEU A 201 3.37 -2.76 -2.78
N LEU A 202 3.02 -3.22 -1.58
CA LEU A 202 3.50 -4.46 -1.03
C LEU A 202 2.41 -5.50 -1.24
N ILE A 203 2.77 -6.65 -1.78
CA ILE A 203 1.86 -7.76 -2.05
C ILE A 203 2.29 -8.89 -1.14
N GLU A 204 1.44 -9.25 -0.23
CA GLU A 204 1.69 -10.28 0.81
C GLU A 204 0.80 -11.50 0.53
N LYS A 205 1.42 -12.68 0.64
CA LYS A 205 0.76 -13.99 0.44
C LYS A 205 0.51 -14.67 1.77
#